data_1592c8aae1af3d638fba825d0f86aebd
#
_entry.id   1592c8aae1af3d638fba825d0f86aebd
#
_cell.length_a   1.000
_cell.length_b   1.000
_cell.length_c   1.000
_cell.angle_alpha   90.00
_cell.angle_beta   90.00
_cell.angle_gamma   90.00
#
_symmetry.space_group_name_H-M   'P 1'
#
loop_
_entity.id
_entity.type
_entity.pdbx_description
1 polymer ?
#
loop_
_entity_poly.entity_id
_entity_poly.type
_entity_poly.pdbx_seq_one_letter_code
_entity_poly.pdbx_strand_id
1 'polypeptide(L)'
;MSVDVVLSMAVGRLRTIPEVFVPFVVAGIVLTVVDALRRYDPVPTLERDVARENGLSIDLAYAGYPTGVAGTKTPLESLVGLHPEYLTWGLALYLLSLLVVVLAGVVTMARAMDRDVGLATVGSVFGYVLAVDFLQRGLGSIDALQGMGLWGLPLLVLYLAVAVRLFVVPGLLVAGRGPKRALLESVRRTRGHGWTVFGVILVVGLTGWALGSLPGGTFATTAVLAPVHAVAVVVLLEHSTVVD
;
A
#
# COMPACT_ATOMS: atom_id res chain seq x y z
N MET A 1 -8.52 20.88 5.52
CA MET A 1 -8.63 20.41 4.12
C MET A 1 -9.59 19.24 4.08
N SER A 2 -10.49 19.17 3.07
CA SER A 2 -11.47 18.08 2.93
C SER A 2 -10.91 16.95 2.02
N VAL A 3 -11.54 15.77 2.05
CA VAL A 3 -11.11 14.58 1.28
C VAL A 3 -11.20 14.83 -0.22
N ASP A 4 -12.28 15.47 -0.68
CA ASP A 4 -12.53 15.81 -2.08
C ASP A 4 -11.44 16.75 -2.63
N VAL A 5 -10.97 17.71 -1.85
CA VAL A 5 -9.86 18.61 -2.24
C VAL A 5 -8.55 17.81 -2.41
N VAL A 6 -8.22 16.90 -1.47
CA VAL A 6 -7.01 16.08 -1.61
C VAL A 6 -7.05 15.24 -2.88
N LEU A 7 -8.16 14.54 -3.10
CA LEU A 7 -8.30 13.64 -4.25
C LEU A 7 -8.38 14.41 -5.58
N SER A 8 -9.09 15.54 -5.61
CA SER A 8 -9.14 16.36 -6.82
C SER A 8 -7.77 16.94 -7.19
N MET A 9 -7.00 17.38 -6.20
CA MET A 9 -5.62 17.86 -6.41
C MET A 9 -4.70 16.71 -6.86
N ALA A 10 -4.82 15.52 -6.27
CA ALA A 10 -4.06 14.36 -6.68
C ALA A 10 -4.36 13.97 -8.13
N VAL A 11 -5.63 13.87 -8.50
CA VAL A 11 -6.06 13.58 -9.88
C VAL A 11 -5.66 14.70 -10.84
N GLY A 12 -5.80 15.96 -10.44
CA GLY A 12 -5.35 17.12 -11.22
C GLY A 12 -3.85 17.03 -11.53
N ARG A 13 -3.01 16.75 -10.52
CA ARG A 13 -1.55 16.59 -10.70
C ARG A 13 -1.20 15.41 -11.63
N LEU A 14 -1.92 14.30 -11.51
CA LEU A 14 -1.75 13.15 -12.38
C LEU A 14 -2.10 13.45 -13.85
N ARG A 15 -3.10 14.31 -14.09
CA ARG A 15 -3.45 14.75 -15.45
C ARG A 15 -2.41 15.67 -16.08
N THR A 16 -1.73 16.47 -15.26
CA THR A 16 -0.69 17.38 -15.75
C THR A 16 0.65 16.68 -16.00
N ILE A 17 0.92 15.57 -15.29
CA ILE A 17 2.17 14.80 -15.40
C ILE A 17 1.81 13.32 -15.63
N PRO A 18 1.36 12.93 -16.83
CA PRO A 18 0.92 11.55 -17.08
C PRO A 18 2.02 10.50 -16.95
N GLU A 19 3.29 10.91 -17.07
CA GLU A 19 4.44 10.02 -16.88
C GLU A 19 4.52 9.39 -15.48
N VAL A 20 3.84 9.97 -14.51
CA VAL A 20 3.76 9.48 -13.13
C VAL A 20 3.01 8.15 -13.05
N PHE A 21 2.17 7.83 -14.04
CA PHE A 21 1.50 6.52 -14.13
C PHE A 21 2.43 5.39 -14.57
N VAL A 22 3.45 5.69 -15.39
CA VAL A 22 4.29 4.69 -16.05
C VAL A 22 4.91 3.69 -15.04
N PRO A 23 5.51 4.13 -13.90
CA PRO A 23 6.07 3.19 -12.93
C PRO A 23 5.05 2.20 -12.39
N PHE A 24 3.83 2.65 -12.12
CA PHE A 24 2.76 1.79 -11.62
C PHE A 24 2.12 0.92 -12.69
N VAL A 25 2.10 1.33 -13.95
CA VAL A 25 1.70 0.45 -15.07
C VAL A 25 2.68 -0.71 -15.20
N VAL A 26 3.98 -0.43 -15.15
CA VAL A 26 5.02 -1.47 -15.16
C VAL A 26 4.89 -2.39 -13.93
N ALA A 27 4.70 -1.80 -12.73
CA ALA A 27 4.47 -2.57 -11.52
C ALA A 27 3.23 -3.47 -11.63
N GLY A 28 2.13 -2.95 -12.20
CA GLY A 28 0.89 -3.72 -12.43
C GLY A 28 1.10 -4.91 -13.34
N ILE A 29 1.88 -4.75 -14.42
CA ILE A 29 2.23 -5.87 -15.31
C ILE A 29 3.04 -6.92 -14.53
N VAL A 30 4.09 -6.50 -13.82
CA VAL A 30 4.93 -7.42 -13.05
C VAL A 30 4.14 -8.16 -11.99
N LEU A 31 3.28 -7.46 -11.23
CA LEU A 31 2.44 -8.10 -10.21
C LEU A 31 1.43 -9.09 -10.81
N THR A 32 0.86 -8.78 -11.98
CA THR A 32 -0.04 -9.69 -12.69
C THR A 32 0.71 -10.95 -13.13
N VAL A 33 1.96 -10.81 -13.60
CA VAL A 33 2.80 -11.95 -13.94
C VAL A 33 3.16 -12.76 -12.68
N VAL A 34 3.48 -12.10 -11.58
CA VAL A 34 3.75 -12.79 -10.30
C VAL A 34 2.52 -13.55 -9.80
N ASP A 35 1.32 -12.95 -9.91
CA ASP A 35 0.06 -13.64 -9.56
C ASP A 35 -0.17 -14.87 -10.45
N ALA A 36 0.11 -14.75 -11.74
CA ALA A 36 0.03 -15.88 -12.67
C ALA A 36 1.03 -16.98 -12.30
N LEU A 37 2.28 -16.63 -12.01
CA LEU A 37 3.31 -17.59 -11.60
C LEU A 37 2.90 -18.33 -10.31
N ARG A 38 2.36 -17.62 -9.30
CA ARG A 38 1.90 -18.21 -8.04
C ARG A 38 0.73 -19.18 -8.20
N ARG A 39 -0.09 -19.04 -9.25
CA ARG A 39 -1.18 -19.99 -9.52
C ARG A 39 -0.69 -21.33 -10.05
N TYR A 40 0.48 -21.35 -10.68
CA TYR A 40 1.05 -22.53 -11.30
C TYR A 40 2.23 -23.13 -10.53
N ASP A 41 2.68 -22.46 -9.47
CA ASP A 41 3.78 -22.97 -8.67
C ASP A 41 3.27 -24.00 -7.63
N PRO A 42 4.16 -24.88 -7.12
CA PRO A 42 3.78 -25.88 -6.13
C PRO A 42 3.62 -25.33 -4.71
N VAL A 43 3.82 -24.03 -4.50
CA VAL A 43 3.65 -23.39 -3.19
C VAL A 43 2.17 -23.13 -2.94
N PRO A 44 1.60 -23.64 -1.83
CA PRO A 44 0.19 -23.41 -1.54
C PRO A 44 -0.14 -21.92 -1.46
N THR A 45 -0.94 -21.43 -2.38
CA THR A 45 -1.41 -20.06 -2.44
C THR A 45 -2.92 -20.01 -2.30
N LEU A 46 -3.43 -18.99 -1.63
CA LEU A 46 -4.86 -18.71 -1.57
C LEU A 46 -5.21 -17.74 -2.70
N GLU A 47 -6.13 -18.16 -3.55
CA GLU A 47 -6.77 -17.23 -4.49
C GLU A 47 -7.73 -16.32 -3.73
N ARG A 48 -7.71 -15.05 -4.09
CA ARG A 48 -8.69 -14.11 -3.56
C ARG A 48 -10.03 -14.35 -4.24
N ASP A 49 -10.87 -15.11 -3.60
CA ASP A 49 -12.25 -15.35 -4.06
C ASP A 49 -13.18 -14.26 -3.50
N VAL A 50 -13.24 -13.14 -4.20
CA VAL A 50 -14.09 -11.98 -3.83
C VAL A 50 -15.58 -12.37 -3.81
N ALA A 51 -15.97 -13.41 -4.56
CA ALA A 51 -17.35 -13.86 -4.64
C ALA A 51 -17.79 -14.73 -3.44
N ARG A 52 -16.84 -15.33 -2.70
CA ARG A 52 -17.10 -16.18 -1.53
C ARG A 52 -17.00 -15.47 -0.19
N GLU A 53 -16.36 -14.32 -0.13
CA GLU A 53 -16.30 -13.52 1.09
C GLU A 53 -17.66 -12.83 1.32
N ASN A 54 -18.55 -13.48 2.05
CA ASN A 54 -19.82 -12.91 2.55
C ASN A 54 -19.58 -11.77 3.57
N GLY A 55 -18.48 -11.04 3.46
CA GLY A 55 -18.11 -9.93 4.32
C GLY A 55 -17.38 -8.85 3.56
N LEU A 56 -17.52 -7.59 3.98
CA LEU A 56 -16.72 -6.44 3.55
C LEU A 56 -15.29 -6.62 4.10
N SER A 57 -14.47 -7.43 3.46
CA SER A 57 -13.04 -7.46 3.75
C SER A 57 -12.39 -6.23 3.10
N ILE A 58 -12.39 -5.12 3.84
CA ILE A 58 -11.62 -3.93 3.47
C ILE A 58 -10.15 -4.27 3.69
N ASP A 59 -9.43 -4.55 2.61
CA ASP A 59 -7.99 -4.81 2.68
C ASP A 59 -7.26 -3.50 3.01
N LEU A 60 -7.02 -3.27 4.30
CA LEU A 60 -6.37 -2.07 4.83
C LEU A 60 -4.85 -2.03 4.54
N ALA A 61 -4.31 -2.99 3.79
CA ALA A 61 -2.94 -2.94 3.25
C ALA A 61 -2.67 -1.64 2.49
N TYR A 62 -3.70 -1.05 1.89
CA TYR A 62 -3.65 0.25 1.22
C TYR A 62 -3.30 1.44 2.10
N ALA A 63 -3.44 1.32 3.42
CA ALA A 63 -3.18 2.45 4.31
C ALA A 63 -1.68 2.68 4.57
N GLY A 64 -0.86 1.65 4.42
CA GLY A 64 0.55 1.72 4.79
C GLY A 64 1.46 2.29 3.71
N TYR A 65 1.16 2.03 2.45
CA TYR A 65 1.96 2.47 1.29
C TYR A 65 1.17 2.30 -0.02
N PRO A 66 1.49 3.08 -1.08
CA PRO A 66 0.82 2.97 -2.37
C PRO A 66 1.08 1.60 -3.01
N THR A 67 0.05 0.80 -3.12
CA THR A 67 0.12 -0.54 -3.73
C THR A 67 -1.20 -0.90 -4.41
N GLY A 68 -1.20 -1.95 -5.23
CA GLY A 68 -2.41 -2.57 -5.77
C GLY A 68 -2.91 -3.73 -4.91
N VAL A 69 -4.08 -4.27 -5.25
CA VAL A 69 -4.65 -5.47 -4.64
C VAL A 69 -4.04 -6.71 -5.31
N ALA A 70 -3.33 -7.53 -4.54
CA ALA A 70 -2.83 -8.81 -5.05
C ALA A 70 -4.00 -9.79 -5.28
N GLY A 71 -3.98 -10.51 -6.40
CA GLY A 71 -4.95 -11.56 -6.70
C GLY A 71 -4.66 -12.87 -5.97
N THR A 72 -3.42 -13.03 -5.48
CA THR A 72 -2.98 -14.23 -4.75
C THR A 72 -2.31 -13.84 -3.45
N LYS A 73 -2.55 -14.62 -2.39
CA LYS A 73 -1.86 -14.48 -1.09
C LYS A 73 -1.16 -15.78 -0.74
N THR A 74 0.12 -15.70 -0.34
CA THR A 74 0.85 -16.85 0.21
C THR A 74 0.85 -16.72 1.73
N PRO A 75 0.12 -17.60 2.46
CA PRO A 75 0.12 -17.60 3.92
C PRO A 75 1.52 -17.93 4.45
N LEU A 76 1.91 -17.34 5.60
CA LEU A 76 3.22 -17.65 6.21
C LEU A 76 3.30 -19.12 6.63
N GLU A 77 2.18 -19.71 7.05
CA GLU A 77 2.10 -21.11 7.44
C GLU A 77 2.43 -22.06 6.29
N SER A 78 2.09 -21.67 5.04
CA SER A 78 2.41 -22.49 3.86
C SER A 78 3.89 -22.53 3.51
N LEU A 79 4.69 -21.63 4.09
CA LEU A 79 6.15 -21.61 3.93
C LEU A 79 6.87 -22.52 4.93
N VAL A 80 6.17 -22.98 5.97
CA VAL A 80 6.75 -23.86 7.00
C VAL A 80 6.84 -25.29 6.48
N GLY A 81 8.03 -25.87 6.49
CA GLY A 81 8.26 -27.24 6.03
C GLY A 81 8.40 -27.42 4.54
N LEU A 82 8.46 -26.32 3.76
CA LEU A 82 8.77 -26.39 2.33
C LEU A 82 10.22 -26.81 2.08
N HIS A 83 10.42 -27.51 0.97
CA HIS A 83 11.75 -27.78 0.44
C HIS A 83 12.48 -26.46 0.16
N PRO A 84 13.81 -26.34 0.40
CA PRO A 84 14.56 -25.09 0.25
C PRO A 84 14.38 -24.39 -1.11
N GLU A 85 14.20 -25.15 -2.18
CA GLU A 85 13.97 -24.63 -3.54
C GLU A 85 12.66 -23.84 -3.62
N TYR A 86 11.59 -24.38 -3.08
CA TYR A 86 10.26 -23.72 -3.09
C TYR A 86 10.21 -22.55 -2.13
N LEU A 87 10.90 -22.66 -0.99
CA LEU A 87 11.04 -21.54 -0.07
C LEU A 87 11.77 -20.36 -0.72
N THR A 88 12.89 -20.65 -1.41
CA THR A 88 13.68 -19.61 -2.12
C THR A 88 12.84 -18.97 -3.23
N TRP A 89 12.10 -19.77 -3.99
CA TRP A 89 11.21 -19.28 -5.04
C TRP A 89 10.10 -18.39 -4.48
N GLY A 90 9.36 -18.86 -3.48
CA GLY A 90 8.29 -18.08 -2.84
C GLY A 90 8.78 -16.77 -2.23
N LEU A 91 9.96 -16.80 -1.59
CA LEU A 91 10.60 -15.60 -1.05
C LEU A 91 11.04 -14.63 -2.15
N ALA A 92 11.58 -15.15 -3.26
CA ALA A 92 11.96 -14.32 -4.40
C ALA A 92 10.75 -13.59 -5.01
N LEU A 93 9.63 -14.29 -5.24
CA LEU A 93 8.40 -13.68 -5.73
C LEU A 93 7.81 -12.66 -4.74
N TYR A 94 7.91 -12.93 -3.44
CA TYR A 94 7.48 -12.01 -2.40
C TYR A 94 8.30 -10.71 -2.40
N LEU A 95 9.63 -10.82 -2.36
CA LEU A 95 10.53 -9.66 -2.37
C LEU A 95 10.43 -8.88 -3.67
N LEU A 96 10.28 -9.57 -4.82
CA LEU A 96 10.07 -8.93 -6.12
C LEU A 96 8.80 -8.08 -6.12
N SER A 97 7.69 -8.61 -5.60
CA SER A 97 6.42 -7.88 -5.50
C SER A 97 6.56 -6.60 -4.69
N LEU A 98 7.20 -6.67 -3.51
CA LEU A 98 7.43 -5.50 -2.67
C LEU A 98 8.38 -4.50 -3.33
N LEU A 99 9.47 -4.97 -3.92
CA LEU A 99 10.48 -4.12 -4.56
C LEU A 99 9.88 -3.31 -5.71
N VAL A 100 9.10 -3.96 -6.57
CA VAL A 100 8.49 -3.31 -7.74
C VAL A 100 7.50 -2.21 -7.32
N VAL A 101 6.68 -2.49 -6.31
CA VAL A 101 5.74 -1.49 -5.75
C VAL A 101 6.49 -0.33 -5.11
N VAL A 102 7.55 -0.61 -4.35
CA VAL A 102 8.38 0.42 -3.74
C VAL A 102 9.05 1.31 -4.79
N LEU A 103 9.64 0.71 -5.82
CA LEU A 103 10.25 1.47 -6.93
C LEU A 103 9.22 2.36 -7.61
N ALA A 104 8.04 1.81 -7.94
CA ALA A 104 6.96 2.59 -8.54
C ALA A 104 6.52 3.74 -7.64
N GLY A 105 6.30 3.49 -6.35
CA GLY A 105 5.90 4.50 -5.38
C GLY A 105 6.95 5.59 -5.18
N VAL A 106 8.22 5.22 -5.03
CA VAL A 106 9.33 6.17 -4.85
C VAL A 106 9.49 7.05 -6.08
N VAL A 107 9.54 6.47 -7.29
CA VAL A 107 9.67 7.24 -8.53
C VAL A 107 8.48 8.17 -8.74
N THR A 108 7.27 7.69 -8.52
CA THR A 108 6.04 8.49 -8.65
C THR A 108 6.03 9.66 -7.67
N MET A 109 6.28 9.41 -6.38
CA MET A 109 6.29 10.46 -5.37
C MET A 109 7.45 11.45 -5.58
N ALA A 110 8.62 10.97 -5.95
CA ALA A 110 9.77 11.82 -6.22
C ALA A 110 9.51 12.78 -7.42
N ARG A 111 8.98 12.25 -8.52
CA ARG A 111 8.56 13.08 -9.66
C ARG A 111 7.46 14.07 -9.30
N ALA A 112 6.49 13.65 -8.49
CA ALA A 112 5.46 14.55 -8.01
C ALA A 112 5.99 15.67 -7.10
N MET A 113 7.14 15.48 -6.43
CA MET A 113 7.81 16.46 -5.59
C MET A 113 8.98 17.18 -6.30
N ASP A 114 9.20 16.94 -7.59
CA ASP A 114 10.35 17.43 -8.36
C ASP A 114 11.70 17.13 -7.68
N ARG A 115 11.91 15.84 -7.34
CA ARG A 115 13.12 15.37 -6.65
C ARG A 115 13.77 14.20 -7.36
N ASP A 116 15.09 14.10 -7.20
CA ASP A 116 15.86 12.95 -7.66
C ASP A 116 15.72 11.76 -6.71
N VAL A 117 15.77 10.55 -7.26
CA VAL A 117 15.69 9.29 -6.54
C VAL A 117 17.08 8.75 -6.26
N GLY A 118 17.48 8.68 -4.99
CA GLY A 118 18.70 7.99 -4.57
C GLY A 118 18.45 6.56 -4.09
N LEU A 119 19.46 5.69 -4.20
CA LEU A 119 19.38 4.31 -3.71
C LEU A 119 19.07 4.23 -2.20
N ALA A 120 19.62 5.17 -1.41
CA ALA A 120 19.33 5.26 0.02
C ALA A 120 17.84 5.51 0.31
N THR A 121 17.18 6.32 -0.53
CA THR A 121 15.73 6.58 -0.44
C THR A 121 14.94 5.31 -0.73
N VAL A 122 15.28 4.60 -1.82
CA VAL A 122 14.65 3.32 -2.17
C VAL A 122 14.82 2.32 -1.03
N GLY A 123 16.02 2.16 -0.49
CA GLY A 123 16.31 1.27 0.63
C GLY A 123 15.50 1.62 1.89
N SER A 124 15.36 2.91 2.21
CA SER A 124 14.59 3.37 3.37
C SER A 124 13.09 3.10 3.21
N VAL A 125 12.53 3.35 2.02
CA VAL A 125 11.11 3.05 1.73
C VAL A 125 10.88 1.55 1.68
N PHE A 126 11.80 0.77 1.08
CA PHE A 126 11.70 -0.69 1.05
C PHE A 126 11.70 -1.28 2.46
N GLY A 127 12.61 -0.84 3.32
CA GLY A 127 12.65 -1.27 4.72
C GLY A 127 11.37 -0.92 5.48
N TYR A 128 10.80 0.27 5.24
CA TYR A 128 9.52 0.66 5.82
C TYR A 128 8.37 -0.22 5.33
N VAL A 129 8.26 -0.44 4.01
CA VAL A 129 7.20 -1.27 3.41
C VAL A 129 7.30 -2.72 3.89
N LEU A 130 8.52 -3.28 3.94
CA LEU A 130 8.77 -4.62 4.47
C LEU A 130 8.35 -4.73 5.94
N ALA A 131 8.67 -3.74 6.77
CA ALA A 131 8.28 -3.72 8.17
C ALA A 131 6.76 -3.63 8.34
N VAL A 132 6.08 -2.79 7.55
CA VAL A 132 4.61 -2.66 7.58
C VAL A 132 3.93 -3.96 7.12
N ASP A 133 4.40 -4.56 6.01
CA ASP A 133 3.83 -5.81 5.50
C ASP A 133 4.03 -6.96 6.50
N PHE A 134 5.22 -7.07 7.09
CA PHE A 134 5.50 -8.07 8.11
C PHE A 134 4.63 -7.89 9.37
N LEU A 135 4.47 -6.64 9.81
CA LEU A 135 3.60 -6.32 10.94
C LEU A 135 2.13 -6.67 10.67
N GLN A 136 1.64 -6.36 9.46
CA GLN A 136 0.28 -6.71 9.04
C GLN A 136 0.06 -8.23 9.01
N ARG A 137 1.04 -8.99 8.50
CA ARG A 137 0.97 -10.46 8.50
C ARG A 137 1.05 -11.04 9.91
N GLY A 138 1.87 -10.46 10.80
CA GLY A 138 2.05 -10.92 12.17
C GLY A 138 0.86 -10.60 13.10
N LEU A 139 0.16 -9.48 12.87
CA LEU A 139 -1.03 -9.10 13.64
C LEU A 139 -2.29 -9.87 13.23
N GLY A 140 -2.19 -10.70 12.22
CA GLY A 140 -3.32 -11.40 11.64
C GLY A 140 -4.06 -10.58 10.60
N SER A 141 -4.80 -11.27 9.73
CA SER A 141 -5.68 -10.62 8.76
C SER A 141 -6.87 -9.97 9.50
N ILE A 142 -7.52 -9.01 8.84
CA ILE A 142 -8.79 -8.44 9.35
C ILE A 142 -9.82 -9.55 9.56
N ASP A 143 -9.72 -10.65 8.80
CA ASP A 143 -10.55 -11.84 8.99
C ASP A 143 -10.39 -12.44 10.39
N ALA A 144 -9.17 -12.43 10.95
CA ALA A 144 -8.96 -12.83 12.35
C ALA A 144 -9.65 -11.86 13.32
N LEU A 145 -9.66 -10.55 13.03
CA LEU A 145 -10.38 -9.54 13.81
C LEU A 145 -11.90 -9.71 13.70
N GLN A 146 -12.42 -10.08 12.53
CA GLN A 146 -13.84 -10.39 12.33
C GLN A 146 -14.25 -11.63 13.13
N GLY A 147 -13.40 -12.65 13.21
CA GLY A 147 -13.61 -13.84 14.04
C GLY A 147 -13.71 -13.54 15.54
N MET A 148 -13.17 -12.39 16.00
CA MET A 148 -13.24 -11.94 17.40
C MET A 148 -14.58 -11.24 17.77
N GLY A 149 -15.49 -11.06 16.79
CA GLY A 149 -16.75 -10.36 17.01
C GLY A 149 -16.55 -8.92 17.52
N LEU A 150 -17.33 -8.52 18.53
CA LEU A 150 -17.27 -7.17 19.11
C LEU A 150 -15.89 -6.81 19.69
N TRP A 151 -15.10 -7.78 20.13
CA TRP A 151 -13.75 -7.55 20.64
C TRP A 151 -12.74 -7.17 19.55
N GLY A 152 -13.03 -7.44 18.29
CA GLY A 152 -12.23 -7.00 17.14
C GLY A 152 -12.33 -5.48 16.88
N LEU A 153 -13.43 -4.82 17.29
CA LEU A 153 -13.65 -3.40 17.03
C LEU A 153 -12.57 -2.47 17.65
N PRO A 154 -12.18 -2.60 18.93
CA PRO A 154 -11.11 -1.79 19.50
C PRO A 154 -9.78 -1.95 18.76
N LEU A 155 -9.45 -3.18 18.35
CA LEU A 155 -8.24 -3.46 17.58
C LEU A 155 -8.28 -2.85 16.18
N LEU A 156 -9.44 -2.90 15.52
CA LEU A 156 -9.65 -2.23 14.23
C LEU A 156 -9.50 -0.71 14.35
N VAL A 157 -10.09 -0.10 15.38
CA VAL A 157 -9.94 1.34 15.64
C VAL A 157 -8.49 1.70 15.90
N LEU A 158 -7.77 0.91 16.69
CA LEU A 158 -6.34 1.11 16.94
C LEU A 158 -5.53 1.00 15.65
N TYR A 159 -5.79 -0.02 14.84
CA TYR A 159 -5.15 -0.22 13.54
C TYR A 159 -5.37 0.99 12.62
N LEU A 160 -6.61 1.44 12.48
CA LEU A 160 -6.94 2.63 11.68
C LEU A 160 -6.29 3.90 12.21
N ALA A 161 -6.25 4.08 13.54
CA ALA A 161 -5.56 5.20 14.15
C ALA A 161 -4.07 5.20 13.82
N VAL A 162 -3.41 4.04 13.87
CA VAL A 162 -2.00 3.87 13.48
C VAL A 162 -1.83 4.14 11.98
N ALA A 163 -2.69 3.58 11.12
CA ALA A 163 -2.64 3.78 9.67
C ALA A 163 -2.75 5.27 9.30
N VAL A 164 -3.68 6.00 9.93
CA VAL A 164 -3.83 7.46 9.75
C VAL A 164 -2.55 8.20 10.16
N ARG A 165 -1.92 7.80 11.28
CA ARG A 165 -0.70 8.44 11.78
C ARG A 165 0.53 8.19 10.92
N LEU A 166 0.58 7.04 10.25
CA LEU A 166 1.71 6.62 9.43
C LEU A 166 1.52 6.91 7.93
N PHE A 167 0.37 7.44 7.53
CA PHE A 167 -0.02 7.60 6.13
C PHE A 167 0.98 8.40 5.29
N VAL A 168 1.59 9.44 5.83
CA VAL A 168 2.53 10.29 5.09
C VAL A 168 4.00 9.87 5.24
N VAL A 169 4.29 8.78 5.98
CA VAL A 169 5.68 8.28 6.15
C VAL A 169 6.38 8.01 4.82
N PRO A 170 5.76 7.32 3.82
CA PRO A 170 6.43 7.07 2.54
C PRO A 170 6.87 8.38 1.86
N GLY A 171 5.99 9.39 1.84
CA GLY A 171 6.31 10.71 1.28
C GLY A 171 7.45 11.41 2.02
N LEU A 172 7.50 11.32 3.35
CA LEU A 172 8.59 11.88 4.16
C LEU A 172 9.93 11.19 3.91
N LEU A 173 9.93 9.88 3.72
CA LEU A 173 11.13 9.11 3.35
C LEU A 173 11.64 9.54 1.97
N VAL A 174 10.74 9.69 0.99
CA VAL A 174 11.08 10.21 -0.35
C VAL A 174 11.56 11.66 -0.28
N ALA A 175 11.02 12.46 0.64
CA ALA A 175 11.50 13.81 0.92
C ALA A 175 12.90 13.85 1.61
N GLY A 176 13.55 12.69 1.80
CA GLY A 176 14.90 12.60 2.36
C GLY A 176 14.96 12.62 3.89
N ARG A 177 13.82 12.42 4.58
CA ARG A 177 13.81 12.29 6.04
C ARG A 177 14.28 10.89 6.44
N GLY A 178 15.15 10.81 7.45
CA GLY A 178 15.54 9.50 8.01
C GLY A 178 14.34 8.78 8.65
N PRO A 179 14.33 7.43 8.70
CA PRO A 179 13.16 6.64 9.11
C PRO A 179 12.56 7.06 10.46
N LYS A 180 13.39 7.27 11.49
CA LYS A 180 12.93 7.71 12.81
C LYS A 180 12.26 9.10 12.77
N ARG A 181 12.85 10.04 12.02
CA ARG A 181 12.29 11.38 11.86
C ARG A 181 11.00 11.35 11.05
N ALA A 182 10.94 10.54 9.99
CA ALA A 182 9.75 10.38 9.17
C ALA A 182 8.55 9.86 9.98
N LEU A 183 8.76 8.87 10.86
CA LEU A 183 7.73 8.35 11.76
C LEU A 183 7.22 9.43 12.72
N LEU A 184 8.11 10.11 13.44
CA LEU A 184 7.72 11.14 14.41
C LEU A 184 7.04 12.35 13.73
N GLU A 185 7.57 12.76 12.59
CA GLU A 185 7.03 13.88 11.82
C GLU A 185 5.67 13.54 11.22
N SER A 186 5.45 12.30 10.73
CA SER A 186 4.16 11.85 10.25
C SER A 186 3.09 11.93 11.33
N VAL A 187 3.37 11.42 12.54
CA VAL A 187 2.46 11.51 13.68
C VAL A 187 2.11 12.96 14.01
N ARG A 188 3.10 13.86 13.96
CA ARG A 188 2.89 15.28 14.24
C ARG A 188 2.03 15.95 13.16
N ARG A 189 2.34 15.74 11.88
CA ARG A 189 1.64 16.37 10.75
C ARG A 189 0.21 15.89 10.57
N THR A 190 -0.10 14.65 10.95
CA THR A 190 -1.47 14.14 10.91
C THR A 190 -2.34 14.56 12.08
N ARG A 191 -1.78 15.25 13.11
CA ARG A 191 -2.56 15.85 14.19
C ARG A 191 -3.45 16.98 13.63
N GLY A 192 -4.73 16.94 13.94
CA GLY A 192 -5.72 17.90 13.43
C GLY A 192 -6.32 17.56 12.06
N HIS A 193 -5.66 16.72 11.26
CA HIS A 193 -6.13 16.29 9.93
C HIS A 193 -6.53 14.81 9.86
N GLY A 194 -6.65 14.14 11.00
CA GLY A 194 -6.89 12.69 11.07
C GLY A 194 -8.14 12.25 10.31
N TRP A 195 -9.22 13.00 10.36
CA TRP A 195 -10.46 12.68 9.63
C TRP A 195 -10.31 12.78 8.11
N THR A 196 -9.54 13.75 7.62
CA THR A 196 -9.25 13.87 6.19
C THR A 196 -8.43 12.69 5.72
N VAL A 197 -7.35 12.33 6.45
CA VAL A 197 -6.51 11.17 6.12
C VAL A 197 -7.33 9.87 6.18
N PHE A 198 -8.15 9.70 7.22
CA PHE A 198 -9.05 8.56 7.34
C PHE A 198 -10.02 8.46 6.16
N GLY A 199 -10.62 9.58 5.74
CA GLY A 199 -11.51 9.61 4.58
C GLY A 199 -10.79 9.26 3.27
N VAL A 200 -9.54 9.71 3.08
CA VAL A 200 -8.71 9.29 1.92
C VAL A 200 -8.44 7.79 1.96
N ILE A 201 -8.08 7.23 3.12
CA ILE A 201 -7.87 5.78 3.31
C ILE A 201 -9.14 5.01 2.94
N LEU A 202 -10.32 5.47 3.40
CA LEU A 202 -11.58 4.82 3.08
C LEU A 202 -11.89 4.84 1.58
N VAL A 203 -11.76 6.00 0.93
CA VAL A 203 -12.03 6.12 -0.51
C VAL A 203 -11.08 5.25 -1.32
N VAL A 204 -9.77 5.30 -1.00
CA VAL A 204 -8.78 4.45 -1.66
C VAL A 204 -9.07 2.96 -1.40
N GLY A 205 -9.38 2.59 -0.15
CA GLY A 205 -9.70 1.21 0.22
C GLY A 205 -10.95 0.67 -0.50
N LEU A 206 -12.06 1.43 -0.50
CA LEU A 206 -13.29 1.04 -1.17
C LEU A 206 -13.13 0.96 -2.69
N THR A 207 -12.41 1.92 -3.29
CA THR A 207 -12.10 1.89 -4.72
C THR A 207 -11.20 0.70 -5.05
N GLY A 208 -10.23 0.40 -4.19
CA GLY A 208 -9.35 -0.76 -4.31
C GLY A 208 -10.12 -2.07 -4.24
N TRP A 209 -11.05 -2.19 -3.29
CA TRP A 209 -11.94 -3.34 -3.20
C TRP A 209 -12.79 -3.50 -4.47
N ALA A 210 -13.44 -2.44 -4.93
CA ALA A 210 -14.30 -2.46 -6.12
C ALA A 210 -13.50 -2.81 -7.39
N LEU A 211 -12.35 -2.18 -7.63
CA LEU A 211 -11.50 -2.49 -8.78
C LEU A 211 -10.85 -3.88 -8.66
N GLY A 212 -10.47 -4.27 -7.45
CA GLY A 212 -9.86 -5.57 -7.17
C GLY A 212 -10.81 -6.75 -7.39
N SER A 213 -12.13 -6.49 -7.34
CA SER A 213 -13.18 -7.49 -7.61
C SER A 213 -13.36 -7.79 -9.10
N LEU A 214 -12.78 -6.98 -9.97
CA LEU A 214 -12.90 -7.16 -11.43
C LEU A 214 -11.84 -8.15 -11.95
N PRO A 215 -12.09 -8.83 -13.07
CA PRO A 215 -11.06 -9.57 -13.78
C PRO A 215 -9.89 -8.65 -14.11
N GLY A 216 -8.65 -9.05 -13.78
CA GLY A 216 -7.49 -8.18 -13.92
C GLY A 216 -7.36 -7.10 -12.83
N GLY A 217 -8.06 -7.27 -11.70
CA GLY A 217 -8.09 -6.33 -10.58
C GLY A 217 -6.72 -5.96 -10.04
N THR A 218 -5.76 -6.89 -10.01
CA THR A 218 -4.36 -6.62 -9.63
C THR A 218 -3.75 -5.54 -10.52
N PHE A 219 -3.90 -5.65 -11.84
CA PHE A 219 -3.41 -4.64 -12.76
C PHE A 219 -4.16 -3.31 -12.59
N ALA A 220 -5.50 -3.34 -12.58
CA ALA A 220 -6.32 -2.14 -12.50
C ALA A 220 -6.04 -1.33 -11.22
N THR A 221 -5.96 -1.99 -10.07
CA THR A 221 -5.68 -1.32 -8.79
C THR A 221 -4.25 -0.78 -8.75
N THR A 222 -3.27 -1.51 -9.26
CA THR A 222 -1.88 -1.07 -9.26
C THR A 222 -1.65 0.06 -10.27
N ALA A 223 -2.15 -0.05 -11.49
CA ALA A 223 -1.89 0.93 -12.54
C ALA A 223 -2.71 2.23 -12.39
N VAL A 224 -3.90 2.17 -11.77
CA VAL A 224 -4.82 3.32 -11.69
C VAL A 224 -4.90 3.89 -10.28
N LEU A 225 -5.13 3.04 -9.28
CA LEU A 225 -5.38 3.51 -7.91
C LEU A 225 -4.10 3.84 -7.15
N ALA A 226 -3.05 3.01 -7.29
CA ALA A 226 -1.80 3.22 -6.56
C ALA A 226 -1.11 4.55 -6.90
N PRO A 227 -1.06 5.05 -8.15
CA PRO A 227 -0.54 6.40 -8.44
C PRO A 227 -1.40 7.51 -7.80
N VAL A 228 -2.73 7.36 -7.76
CA VAL A 228 -3.61 8.33 -7.06
C VAL A 228 -3.27 8.36 -5.56
N HIS A 229 -3.10 7.19 -4.94
CA HIS A 229 -2.68 7.09 -3.55
C HIS A 229 -1.30 7.74 -3.32
N ALA A 230 -0.30 7.45 -4.17
CA ALA A 230 1.04 8.02 -4.05
C ALA A 230 1.03 9.55 -4.12
N VAL A 231 0.28 10.11 -5.07
CA VAL A 231 0.16 11.57 -5.21
C VAL A 231 -0.67 12.19 -4.09
N ALA A 232 -1.70 11.50 -3.57
CA ALA A 232 -2.46 11.94 -2.41
C ALA A 232 -1.57 12.05 -1.16
N VAL A 233 -0.61 11.13 -0.97
CA VAL A 233 0.41 11.22 0.09
C VAL A 233 1.25 12.50 -0.07
N VAL A 234 1.69 12.83 -1.29
CA VAL A 234 2.47 14.05 -1.58
C VAL A 234 1.64 15.30 -1.31
N VAL A 235 0.40 15.36 -1.79
CA VAL A 235 -0.51 16.49 -1.57
C VAL A 235 -0.73 16.74 -0.07
N LEU A 236 -0.99 15.70 0.71
CA LEU A 236 -1.15 15.81 2.16
C LEU A 236 0.14 16.28 2.84
N LEU A 237 1.30 15.82 2.38
CA LEU A 237 2.59 16.23 2.92
C LEU A 237 2.86 17.72 2.69
N GLU A 238 2.60 18.23 1.50
CA GLU A 238 2.80 19.63 1.14
C GLU A 238 1.89 20.57 1.93
N HIS A 239 0.62 20.21 2.11
CA HIS A 239 -0.35 21.04 2.82
C HIS A 239 -0.17 21.02 4.34
N SER A 240 0.42 19.96 4.90
CA SER A 240 0.71 19.90 6.33
C SER A 240 1.93 20.75 6.73
N THR A 241 2.69 21.32 5.78
CA THR A 241 3.83 22.22 6.06
C THR A 241 3.43 23.69 6.14
N VAL A 242 2.23 24.05 5.69
CA VAL A 242 1.77 25.45 5.61
C VAL A 242 1.16 25.95 6.93
N VAL A 243 0.96 25.09 7.92
CA VAL A 243 0.23 25.39 9.17
C VAL A 243 1.17 25.54 10.38
N ASP A 244 2.50 25.50 10.20
CA ASP A 244 3.51 25.87 11.19
C ASP A 244 3.95 27.33 10.99
#